data_d9cb639bc8521a3b36e927e0970c26da
#
_entry.id   d9cb639bc8521a3b36e927e0970c26da
#
_cell.length_a   1.000
_cell.length_b   1.000
_cell.length_c   1.000
_cell.angle_alpha   90.00
_cell.angle_beta   90.00
_cell.angle_gamma   90.00
#
_symmetry.space_group_name_H-M   'P 1'
#
loop_
_entity.id
_entity.type
_entity.pdbx_description
1 polymer ?
#
loop_
_entity_poly.entity_id
_entity_poly.type
_entity_poly.pdbx_seq_one_letter_code
_entity_poly.pdbx_strand_id
1 'polypeptide(L)'
;KDTRQSGDMLEAALTAGLCSVGADVESLGVLPTPAVAYLVRKYNADAGVVISASHNPMEFNGIKIFAGSGYKLPDEVENQIEAYIDNDCAGIQLMTGDDVGRVYRRDDGLQDYVDYLYQAIHGDLSGLNICIDCANGASAVVAQKLFPRLGAKCTFLGISPDGENINKGVGSTHLDNLEK
;
A
#
# COMPACT_ATOMS: atom_id res chain seq x y z
N LYS A 1 -2.95 1.54 -1.16
CA LYS A 1 -3.31 0.58 -2.21
C LYS A 1 -2.22 0.46 -3.25
N ASP A 2 -2.28 -0.60 -4.11
CA ASP A 2 -1.48 -0.68 -5.32
C ASP A 2 -2.17 0.03 -6.51
N THR A 3 -1.71 -0.22 -7.72
CA THR A 3 -2.11 0.49 -8.93
C THR A 3 -3.30 -0.12 -9.66
N ARG A 4 -3.94 -1.17 -9.14
CA ARG A 4 -5.11 -1.84 -9.75
C ARG A 4 -6.30 -0.90 -9.83
N GLN A 5 -7.03 -0.95 -10.94
CA GLN A 5 -8.25 -0.15 -11.13
C GLN A 5 -9.30 -0.43 -10.04
N SER A 6 -9.48 -1.69 -9.61
CA SER A 6 -10.41 -2.05 -8.54
C SER A 6 -10.04 -1.44 -7.18
N GLY A 7 -8.78 -0.96 -7.00
CA GLY A 7 -8.31 -0.37 -5.76
C GLY A 7 -9.09 0.88 -5.34
N ASP A 8 -9.49 1.72 -6.29
CA ASP A 8 -10.26 2.96 -6.00
C ASP A 8 -11.64 2.63 -5.42
N MET A 9 -12.32 1.68 -6.03
CA MET A 9 -13.64 1.23 -5.56
C MET A 9 -13.55 0.62 -4.15
N LEU A 10 -12.57 -0.27 -3.94
CA LEU A 10 -12.39 -0.95 -2.64
C LEU A 10 -11.98 0.03 -1.55
N GLU A 11 -11.09 1.00 -1.85
CA GLU A 11 -10.72 2.05 -0.91
C GLU A 11 -11.92 2.91 -0.52
N ALA A 12 -12.76 3.30 -1.48
CA ALA A 12 -13.94 4.09 -1.21
C ALA A 12 -14.95 3.34 -0.31
N ALA A 13 -15.21 2.07 -0.60
CA ALA A 13 -16.10 1.24 0.19
C ALA A 13 -15.58 1.04 1.63
N LEU A 14 -14.30 0.71 1.77
CA LEU A 14 -13.67 0.53 3.08
C LEU A 14 -13.67 1.84 3.89
N THR A 15 -13.34 2.96 3.25
CA THR A 15 -13.34 4.28 3.87
C THR A 15 -14.74 4.64 4.38
N ALA A 16 -15.77 4.42 3.56
CA ALA A 16 -17.15 4.67 3.96
C ALA A 16 -17.56 3.81 5.16
N GLY A 17 -17.20 2.51 5.14
CA GLY A 17 -17.46 1.60 6.25
C GLY A 17 -16.79 2.04 7.55
N LEU A 18 -15.51 2.39 7.51
CA LEU A 18 -14.76 2.85 8.68
C LEU A 18 -15.33 4.17 9.24
N CYS A 19 -15.60 5.14 8.38
CA CYS A 19 -16.19 6.40 8.81
C CYS A 19 -17.58 6.19 9.42
N SER A 20 -18.37 5.23 8.92
CA SER A 20 -19.72 4.97 9.43
C SER A 20 -19.75 4.45 10.87
N VAL A 21 -18.63 3.91 11.37
CA VAL A 21 -18.46 3.46 12.75
C VAL A 21 -17.61 4.42 13.61
N GLY A 22 -17.35 5.62 13.09
CA GLY A 22 -16.65 6.70 13.82
C GLY A 22 -15.12 6.67 13.70
N ALA A 23 -14.55 5.81 12.88
CA ALA A 23 -13.10 5.79 12.67
C ALA A 23 -12.68 6.87 11.66
N ASP A 24 -11.68 7.67 12.01
CA ASP A 24 -11.02 8.56 11.07
C ASP A 24 -10.12 7.78 10.13
N VAL A 25 -10.07 8.18 8.86
CA VAL A 25 -9.29 7.51 7.82
C VAL A 25 -8.25 8.45 7.23
N GLU A 26 -6.99 8.04 7.26
CA GLU A 26 -5.90 8.72 6.58
C GLU A 26 -5.54 7.98 5.28
N SER A 27 -5.92 8.55 4.12
CA SER A 27 -5.58 7.96 2.81
C SER A 27 -4.14 8.30 2.44
N LEU A 28 -3.35 7.26 2.15
CA LEU A 28 -1.95 7.34 1.73
C LEU A 28 -1.77 7.27 0.21
N GLY A 29 -2.85 6.99 -0.54
CA GLY A 29 -2.79 6.79 -1.98
C GLY A 29 -2.05 5.51 -2.38
N VAL A 30 -1.27 5.57 -3.47
CA VAL A 30 -0.52 4.42 -3.99
C VAL A 30 0.83 4.33 -3.28
N LEU A 31 0.98 3.31 -2.44
CA LEU A 31 2.21 2.97 -1.73
C LEU A 31 2.37 1.44 -1.59
N PRO A 32 3.61 0.93 -1.55
CA PRO A 32 3.84 -0.50 -1.37
C PRO A 32 3.51 -0.96 0.06
N THR A 33 3.16 -2.22 0.21
CA THR A 33 2.78 -2.84 1.49
C THR A 33 3.70 -2.50 2.67
N PRO A 34 5.04 -2.58 2.55
CA PRO A 34 5.93 -2.24 3.68
C PRO A 34 5.90 -0.76 4.06
N ALA A 35 5.52 0.13 3.14
CA ALA A 35 5.35 1.54 3.46
C ALA A 35 4.20 1.74 4.46
N VAL A 36 3.07 1.06 4.26
CA VAL A 36 1.93 1.16 5.18
C VAL A 36 2.30 0.61 6.55
N ALA A 37 2.96 -0.55 6.62
CA ALA A 37 3.43 -1.12 7.89
C ALA A 37 4.37 -0.17 8.68
N TYR A 38 5.21 0.60 7.98
CA TYR A 38 6.04 1.62 8.59
C TYR A 38 5.24 2.85 9.03
N LEU A 39 4.39 3.37 8.14
CA LEU A 39 3.67 4.63 8.35
C LEU A 39 2.60 4.53 9.44
N VAL A 40 1.97 3.36 9.61
CA VAL A 40 1.07 3.09 10.76
C VAL A 40 1.77 3.44 12.07
N ARG A 41 3.01 2.98 12.26
CA ARG A 41 3.79 3.28 13.46
C ARG A 41 4.21 4.74 13.53
N LYS A 42 4.65 5.30 12.40
CA LYS A 42 5.13 6.69 12.34
C LYS A 42 4.03 7.68 12.69
N TYR A 43 2.81 7.42 12.23
CA TYR A 43 1.66 8.31 12.45
C TYR A 43 0.84 7.95 13.69
N ASN A 44 1.26 6.93 14.46
CA ASN A 44 0.54 6.41 15.61
C ASN A 44 -0.92 6.06 15.29
N ALA A 45 -1.16 5.50 14.11
CA ALA A 45 -2.48 5.02 13.74
C ALA A 45 -2.78 3.69 14.44
N ASP A 46 -4.04 3.44 14.76
CA ASP A 46 -4.49 2.20 15.43
C ASP A 46 -4.36 0.98 14.53
N ALA A 47 -4.55 1.17 13.23
CA ALA A 47 -4.43 0.13 12.21
C ALA A 47 -4.00 0.71 10.86
N GLY A 48 -3.50 -0.14 9.99
CA GLY A 48 -3.23 0.19 8.59
C GLY A 48 -3.81 -0.85 7.64
N VAL A 49 -4.31 -0.39 6.51
CA VAL A 49 -4.88 -1.29 5.49
C VAL A 49 -4.16 -1.12 4.17
N VAL A 50 -3.85 -2.23 3.52
CA VAL A 50 -3.31 -2.29 2.15
C VAL A 50 -4.27 -3.06 1.26
N ILE A 51 -4.65 -2.44 0.17
CA ILE A 51 -5.48 -3.04 -0.88
C ILE A 51 -4.56 -3.44 -2.03
N SER A 52 -4.25 -4.74 -2.12
CA SER A 52 -3.31 -5.30 -3.09
C SER A 52 -3.38 -6.84 -3.12
N ALA A 53 -3.23 -7.42 -4.31
CA ALA A 53 -3.05 -8.87 -4.50
C ALA A 53 -1.61 -9.25 -4.91
N SER A 54 -0.62 -8.42 -4.53
CA SER A 54 0.81 -8.71 -4.76
C SER A 54 1.13 -8.92 -6.28
N HIS A 55 1.75 -10.07 -6.62
CA HIS A 55 2.17 -10.44 -7.97
C HIS A 55 1.07 -11.05 -8.85
N ASN A 56 -0.16 -11.16 -8.33
CA ASN A 56 -1.28 -11.68 -9.11
C ASN A 56 -1.67 -10.74 -10.26
N PRO A 57 -2.30 -11.24 -11.34
CA PRO A 57 -2.89 -10.41 -12.39
C PRO A 57 -3.91 -9.39 -11.86
N MET A 58 -4.25 -8.40 -12.69
CA MET A 58 -5.05 -7.24 -12.29
C MET A 58 -6.49 -7.58 -11.85
N GLU A 59 -7.02 -8.70 -12.29
CA GLU A 59 -8.37 -9.20 -11.97
C GLU A 59 -8.53 -9.55 -10.48
N PHE A 60 -7.42 -9.86 -9.82
CA PHE A 60 -7.40 -10.17 -8.39
C PHE A 60 -7.09 -8.92 -7.57
N ASN A 61 -7.69 -8.85 -6.40
CA ASN A 61 -7.31 -7.87 -5.38
C ASN A 61 -7.46 -8.52 -3.99
N GLY A 62 -7.00 -7.84 -2.96
CA GLY A 62 -7.05 -8.35 -1.59
C GLY A 62 -6.85 -7.23 -0.58
N ILE A 63 -7.24 -7.51 0.65
CA ILE A 63 -7.11 -6.57 1.76
C ILE A 63 -6.20 -7.21 2.81
N LYS A 64 -5.18 -6.46 3.25
CA LYS A 64 -4.30 -6.83 4.36
C LYS A 64 -4.40 -5.78 5.44
N ILE A 65 -4.56 -6.22 6.68
CA ILE A 65 -4.69 -5.33 7.83
C ILE A 65 -3.46 -5.48 8.73
N PHE A 66 -2.90 -4.36 9.12
CA PHE A 66 -1.80 -4.25 10.07
C PHE A 66 -2.31 -3.63 11.37
N ALA A 67 -1.85 -4.14 12.49
CA ALA A 67 -2.05 -3.49 13.79
C ALA A 67 -1.23 -2.19 13.88
N GLY A 68 -1.52 -1.35 14.85
CA GLY A 68 -0.74 -0.12 15.14
C GLY A 68 0.75 -0.36 15.37
N SER A 69 1.15 -1.59 15.71
CA SER A 69 2.54 -2.03 15.79
C SER A 69 3.24 -2.15 14.43
N GLY A 70 2.51 -2.10 13.32
CA GLY A 70 3.01 -2.33 11.96
C GLY A 70 3.17 -3.80 11.57
N TYR A 71 2.73 -4.73 12.42
CA TYR A 71 2.72 -6.16 12.13
C TYR A 71 1.31 -6.62 11.70
N LYS A 72 1.24 -7.81 11.07
CA LYS A 72 -0.04 -8.47 10.77
C LYS A 72 -0.90 -8.54 12.04
N LEU A 73 -2.22 -8.45 11.88
CA LEU A 73 -3.14 -8.69 13.00
C LEU A 73 -2.93 -10.09 13.60
N PRO A 74 -3.11 -10.25 14.93
CA PRO A 74 -3.22 -11.56 15.54
C PRO A 74 -4.36 -12.37 14.94
N ASP A 75 -4.18 -13.68 14.79
CA ASP A 75 -5.18 -14.56 14.19
C ASP A 75 -6.54 -14.49 14.94
N GLU A 76 -6.53 -14.27 16.24
CA GLU A 76 -7.74 -14.10 17.04
C GLU A 76 -8.56 -12.88 16.63
N VAL A 77 -7.89 -11.80 16.23
CA VAL A 77 -8.56 -10.56 15.76
C VAL A 77 -9.09 -10.76 14.33
N GLU A 78 -8.33 -11.45 13.47
CA GLU A 78 -8.81 -11.80 12.13
C GLU A 78 -10.06 -12.68 12.20
N ASN A 79 -10.07 -13.71 13.06
CA ASN A 79 -11.23 -14.58 13.29
C ASN A 79 -12.45 -13.79 13.80
N GLN A 80 -12.25 -12.76 14.65
CA GLN A 80 -13.35 -11.89 15.09
C GLN A 80 -13.92 -11.06 13.93
N ILE A 81 -13.07 -10.52 13.05
CA ILE A 81 -13.51 -9.78 11.87
C ILE A 81 -14.31 -10.69 10.94
N GLU A 82 -13.82 -11.91 10.68
CA GLU A 82 -14.52 -12.90 9.86
C GLU A 82 -15.89 -13.25 10.46
N ALA A 83 -15.97 -13.47 11.78
CA ALA A 83 -17.22 -13.74 12.47
C ALA A 83 -18.24 -12.59 12.37
N TYR A 84 -17.78 -11.33 12.37
CA TYR A 84 -18.66 -10.19 12.10
C TYR A 84 -19.20 -10.20 10.68
N ILE A 85 -18.35 -10.50 9.70
CA ILE A 85 -18.74 -10.59 8.29
C ILE A 85 -19.74 -11.72 8.07
N ASP A 86 -19.47 -12.91 8.63
CA ASP A 86 -20.35 -14.09 8.53
C ASP A 86 -21.72 -13.89 9.19
N ASN A 87 -21.81 -12.99 10.15
CA ASN A 87 -23.05 -12.60 10.82
C ASN A 87 -23.66 -11.30 10.23
N ASP A 88 -23.43 -11.02 8.96
CA ASP A 88 -23.94 -9.83 8.24
C ASP A 88 -23.67 -8.51 9.00
N CYS A 89 -22.58 -8.44 9.73
CA CYS A 89 -22.19 -7.29 10.57
C CYS A 89 -23.25 -6.92 11.62
N ALA A 90 -24.04 -7.88 12.09
CA ALA A 90 -25.10 -7.65 13.06
C ALA A 90 -24.53 -7.11 14.39
N GLY A 91 -25.20 -6.09 14.93
CA GLY A 91 -24.81 -5.47 16.21
C GLY A 91 -23.78 -4.35 16.09
N ILE A 92 -23.28 -4.04 14.89
CA ILE A 92 -22.43 -2.87 14.66
C ILE A 92 -23.30 -1.60 14.79
N GLN A 93 -22.88 -0.71 15.68
CA GLN A 93 -23.53 0.59 15.84
C GLN A 93 -22.98 1.59 14.82
N LEU A 94 -23.86 2.12 13.99
CA LEU A 94 -23.52 3.20 13.08
C LEU A 94 -23.56 4.55 13.80
N MET A 95 -22.58 5.38 13.53
CA MET A 95 -22.48 6.74 14.05
C MET A 95 -23.31 7.72 13.23
N THR A 96 -23.68 8.84 13.86
CA THR A 96 -24.45 9.91 13.20
C THR A 96 -23.94 11.28 13.62
N GLY A 97 -24.23 12.31 12.80
CA GLY A 97 -23.84 13.68 13.14
C GLY A 97 -22.33 13.85 13.24
N ASP A 98 -21.88 14.43 14.32
CA ASP A 98 -20.47 14.76 14.56
C ASP A 98 -19.61 13.55 14.93
N ASP A 99 -20.23 12.42 15.26
CA ASP A 99 -19.53 11.17 15.62
C ASP A 99 -19.11 10.35 14.38
N VAL A 100 -19.56 10.69 13.18
CA VAL A 100 -19.11 10.06 11.94
C VAL A 100 -17.64 10.40 11.70
N GLY A 101 -16.83 9.38 11.41
CA GLY A 101 -15.39 9.55 11.14
C GLY A 101 -15.10 10.43 9.92
N ARG A 102 -13.92 10.99 9.87
CA ARG A 102 -13.46 11.93 8.82
C ARG A 102 -12.40 11.30 7.94
N VAL A 103 -12.29 11.81 6.72
CA VAL A 103 -11.26 11.39 5.76
C VAL A 103 -10.22 12.49 5.62
N TYR A 104 -8.96 12.12 5.81
CA TYR A 104 -7.81 12.98 5.62
C TYR A 104 -6.92 12.40 4.51
N ARG A 105 -6.25 13.27 3.77
CA ARG A 105 -5.26 12.87 2.79
C ARG A 105 -3.86 13.15 3.32
N ARG A 106 -3.00 12.14 3.28
CA ARG A 106 -1.59 12.24 3.67
C ARG A 106 -0.71 12.29 2.42
N ASP A 107 -0.43 13.48 1.93
CA ASP A 107 0.42 13.68 0.74
C ASP A 107 1.92 13.49 1.04
N ASP A 108 2.33 13.54 2.31
CA ASP A 108 3.70 13.37 2.79
C ASP A 108 4.13 11.89 2.97
N GLY A 109 3.20 10.94 2.96
CA GLY A 109 3.46 9.52 3.23
C GLY A 109 4.55 8.89 2.33
N LEU A 110 4.55 9.22 1.05
CA LEU A 110 5.59 8.74 0.13
C LEU A 110 6.97 9.27 0.51
N GLN A 111 7.08 10.56 0.79
CA GLN A 111 8.36 11.18 1.13
C GLN A 111 8.88 10.65 2.47
N ASP A 112 8.02 10.52 3.44
CA ASP A 112 8.36 9.96 4.76
C ASP A 112 8.90 8.54 4.67
N TYR A 113 8.31 7.71 3.81
CA TYR A 113 8.79 6.35 3.61
C TYR A 113 10.12 6.31 2.86
N VAL A 114 10.30 7.14 1.83
CA VAL A 114 11.58 7.26 1.09
C VAL A 114 12.69 7.74 2.02
N ASP A 115 12.43 8.72 2.89
CA ASP A 115 13.39 9.23 3.87
C ASP A 115 13.81 8.16 4.88
N TYR A 116 12.84 7.38 5.36
CA TYR A 116 13.12 6.24 6.23
C TYR A 116 14.04 5.22 5.55
N LEU A 117 13.70 4.81 4.33
CA LEU A 117 14.53 3.85 3.58
C LEU A 117 15.94 4.39 3.32
N TYR A 118 16.05 5.64 2.94
CA TYR A 118 17.33 6.30 2.71
C TYR A 118 18.21 6.31 3.97
N GLN A 119 17.62 6.58 5.13
CA GLN A 119 18.33 6.55 6.41
C GLN A 119 18.71 5.13 6.87
N ALA A 120 17.87 4.14 6.53
CA ALA A 120 18.12 2.73 6.89
C ALA A 120 19.22 2.07 6.03
N ILE A 121 19.49 2.62 4.86
CA ILE A 121 20.51 2.11 3.95
C ILE A 121 21.85 2.77 4.28
N HIS A 122 22.75 1.99 4.86
CA HIS A 122 24.12 2.41 5.14
C HIS A 122 25.03 2.12 3.93
N GLY A 123 24.92 2.95 2.90
CA GLY A 123 25.72 2.75 1.69
C GLY A 123 25.43 3.77 0.60
N ASP A 124 26.34 3.83 -0.35
CA ASP A 124 26.28 4.65 -1.56
C ASP A 124 26.26 3.69 -2.77
N LEU A 125 25.33 3.93 -3.68
CA LEU A 125 25.20 3.19 -4.93
C LEU A 125 25.85 3.93 -6.12
N SER A 126 26.67 4.95 -5.84
CA SER A 126 27.38 5.71 -6.87
C SER A 126 28.25 4.81 -7.71
N GLY A 127 28.21 5.02 -9.03
CA GLY A 127 28.94 4.19 -10.00
C GLY A 127 28.23 2.90 -10.42
N LEU A 128 27.12 2.54 -9.80
CA LEU A 128 26.31 1.40 -10.23
C LEU A 128 25.30 1.83 -11.30
N ASN A 129 25.18 0.99 -12.34
CA ASN A 129 24.08 1.04 -13.29
C ASN A 129 23.08 -0.05 -12.91
N ILE A 130 21.85 0.34 -12.56
CA ILE A 130 20.82 -0.58 -12.05
C ILE A 130 19.61 -0.53 -12.97
N CYS A 131 19.17 -1.69 -13.46
CA CYS A 131 17.89 -1.86 -14.12
C CYS A 131 16.86 -2.34 -13.09
N ILE A 132 15.71 -1.68 -13.01
CA ILE A 132 14.70 -1.94 -11.97
C ILE A 132 13.35 -2.11 -12.66
N ASP A 133 12.77 -3.30 -12.54
CA ASP A 133 11.40 -3.55 -12.97
C ASP A 133 10.44 -3.39 -11.78
N CYS A 134 9.58 -2.39 -11.90
CA CYS A 134 8.57 -2.04 -10.89
C CYS A 134 7.20 -2.67 -11.15
N ALA A 135 7.07 -3.52 -12.14
CA ALA A 135 5.85 -4.29 -12.45
C ALA A 135 4.58 -3.44 -12.69
N ASN A 136 4.70 -2.16 -13.01
CA ASN A 136 3.61 -1.17 -12.98
C ASN A 136 2.87 -1.14 -11.62
N GLY A 137 3.53 -1.54 -10.54
CA GLY A 137 2.99 -1.64 -9.20
C GLY A 137 3.34 -0.45 -8.31
N ALA A 138 2.92 -0.52 -7.06
CA ALA A 138 3.09 0.54 -6.07
C ALA A 138 4.55 0.84 -5.69
N SER A 139 5.49 -0.07 -5.98
CA SER A 139 6.93 0.17 -5.75
C SER A 139 7.52 1.22 -6.68
N ALA A 140 6.90 1.50 -7.83
CA ALA A 140 7.40 2.44 -8.84
C ALA A 140 7.65 3.83 -8.26
N VAL A 141 6.70 4.37 -7.49
CA VAL A 141 6.81 5.72 -6.91
C VAL A 141 7.94 5.85 -5.89
N VAL A 142 8.25 4.76 -5.18
CA VAL A 142 9.34 4.71 -4.19
C VAL A 142 10.68 4.52 -4.90
N ALA A 143 10.77 3.55 -5.81
CA ALA A 143 12.01 3.21 -6.51
C ALA A 143 12.58 4.41 -7.28
N GLN A 144 11.74 5.14 -8.01
CA GLN A 144 12.13 6.30 -8.79
C GLN A 144 12.72 7.45 -7.94
N LYS A 145 12.35 7.53 -6.65
CA LYS A 145 12.90 8.53 -5.71
C LYS A 145 14.13 8.03 -4.96
N LEU A 146 14.10 6.77 -4.52
CA LEU A 146 15.10 6.22 -3.61
C LEU A 146 16.43 5.92 -4.32
N PHE A 147 16.42 5.13 -5.39
CA PHE A 147 17.65 4.65 -6.02
C PHE A 147 18.52 5.77 -6.63
N PRO A 148 17.95 6.79 -7.34
CA PRO A 148 18.73 7.94 -7.77
C PRO A 148 19.30 8.76 -6.60
N ARG A 149 18.54 8.89 -5.50
CA ARG A 149 19.00 9.58 -4.29
C ARG A 149 20.19 8.87 -3.62
N LEU A 150 20.27 7.54 -3.76
CA LEU A 150 21.41 6.72 -3.31
C LEU A 150 22.62 6.78 -4.27
N GLY A 151 22.55 7.57 -5.35
CA GLY A 151 23.65 7.76 -6.30
C GLY A 151 23.66 6.79 -7.48
N ALA A 152 22.70 5.85 -7.59
CA ALA A 152 22.65 4.91 -8.69
C ALA A 152 22.23 5.57 -10.00
N LYS A 153 22.81 5.12 -11.13
CA LYS A 153 22.28 5.39 -12.45
C LYS A 153 21.24 4.34 -12.80
N CYS A 154 19.96 4.75 -12.86
CA CYS A 154 18.86 3.82 -12.96
C CYS A 154 18.23 3.80 -14.36
N THR A 155 17.86 2.60 -14.81
CA THR A 155 16.91 2.36 -15.88
C THR A 155 15.67 1.71 -15.25
N PHE A 156 14.49 2.27 -15.51
CA PHE A 156 13.25 1.78 -14.92
C PHE A 156 12.36 1.13 -15.97
N LEU A 157 11.81 -0.04 -15.64
CA LEU A 157 10.78 -0.74 -16.39
C LEU A 157 9.52 -0.82 -15.53
N GLY A 158 8.35 -0.94 -16.17
CA GLY A 158 7.08 -1.11 -15.46
C GLY A 158 6.77 0.04 -14.50
N ILE A 159 6.88 1.28 -14.97
CA ILE A 159 6.66 2.50 -14.15
C ILE A 159 5.49 3.38 -14.64
N SER A 160 4.68 2.88 -15.56
CA SER A 160 3.56 3.61 -16.15
C SER A 160 2.25 2.85 -15.94
N PRO A 161 1.76 2.77 -14.69
CA PRO A 161 0.54 2.06 -14.38
C PRO A 161 -0.68 2.73 -15.03
N ASP A 162 -1.59 1.93 -15.59
CA ASP A 162 -2.85 2.38 -16.19
C ASP A 162 -4.10 1.77 -15.52
N GLY A 163 -3.91 1.00 -14.44
CA GLY A 163 -4.96 0.29 -13.71
C GLY A 163 -5.12 -1.19 -14.11
N GLU A 164 -4.69 -1.54 -15.32
CA GLU A 164 -4.88 -2.87 -15.91
C GLU A 164 -3.56 -3.61 -16.19
N ASN A 165 -2.44 -2.90 -16.21
CA ASN A 165 -1.14 -3.44 -16.65
C ASN A 165 -0.21 -3.90 -15.52
N ILE A 166 -0.65 -3.88 -14.27
CA ILE A 166 0.14 -4.40 -13.15
C ILE A 166 0.52 -5.86 -13.38
N ASN A 167 1.81 -6.21 -13.24
CA ASN A 167 2.36 -7.55 -13.43
C ASN A 167 2.16 -8.16 -14.85
N LYS A 168 1.68 -7.39 -15.82
CA LYS A 168 1.39 -7.89 -17.17
C LYS A 168 2.65 -7.87 -18.03
N GLY A 169 3.31 -9.03 -18.14
CA GLY A 169 4.56 -9.19 -18.89
C GLY A 169 5.75 -8.44 -18.29
N VAL A 170 5.66 -8.05 -17.03
CA VAL A 170 6.68 -7.33 -16.24
C VAL A 170 6.67 -7.85 -14.80
N GLY A 171 7.71 -7.52 -14.04
CA GLY A 171 7.83 -7.87 -12.63
C GLY A 171 8.41 -9.26 -12.39
N SER A 172 8.37 -9.72 -11.14
CA SER A 172 9.09 -10.90 -10.63
C SER A 172 8.69 -12.23 -11.26
N THR A 173 7.54 -12.30 -11.93
CA THR A 173 7.05 -13.50 -12.63
C THR A 173 7.29 -13.46 -14.14
N HIS A 174 7.85 -12.36 -14.67
CA HIS A 174 8.11 -12.14 -16.10
C HIS A 174 9.43 -11.39 -16.30
N LEU A 175 10.55 -12.12 -16.32
CA LEU A 175 11.90 -11.52 -16.35
C LEU A 175 12.42 -11.20 -17.76
N ASP A 176 11.75 -11.66 -18.82
CA ASP A 176 12.21 -11.56 -20.21
C ASP A 176 12.57 -10.13 -20.65
N ASN A 177 11.91 -9.13 -20.08
CA ASN A 177 12.18 -7.73 -20.38
C ASN A 177 13.35 -7.15 -19.59
N LEU A 178 13.63 -7.70 -18.42
CA LEU A 178 14.75 -7.29 -17.57
C LEU A 178 16.07 -7.88 -18.05
N GLU A 179 16.03 -9.04 -18.72
CA GLU A 179 17.21 -9.76 -19.23
C GLU A 179 17.73 -9.21 -20.57
N LYS A 180 16.98 -8.35 -21.27
CA LYS A 180 17.36 -7.69 -22.53
C LYS A 180 18.09 -6.39 -22.28
#